data_20c697106a00b37fd2342d712df97945
#
_entry.id   20c697106a00b37fd2342d712df97945
#
_cell.length_a   1.000
_cell.length_b   1.000
_cell.length_c   1.000
_cell.angle_alpha   90.00
_cell.angle_beta   90.00
_cell.angle_gamma   90.00
#
_symmetry.space_group_name_H-M   'P 1'
#
loop_
_entity.id
_entity.type
_entity.pdbx_description
1 polymer ?
#
loop_
_entity_poly.entity_id
_entity_poly.type
_entity_poly.pdbx_seq_one_letter_code
_entity_poly.pdbx_strand_id
1 'polypeptide(L)'
;MKKGIWIIVTALLSLGAIIGANALVSTTNVNTMKKKLSTEEQIKIAPKAAVDSATVALKKALSQQNAPAVIAALVKQSAAQLLIDRDSLPAIIDKTTALADRSGNPVEQSLLRLLTAQMYNLYLDRNYQIRWRDEIDDFSLPVESWSKNMFTEKIDTLLAQATAPAEALQNTPVESYREALSIGTDSLFRPTLYDFVLNEAIEIYESCLLYTSDAADD
;
A
#
# COMPACT_ATOMS: atom_id res chain seq x y z
N MET A 1 -14.22 17.55 9.03
CA MET A 1 -14.13 16.22 9.67
C MET A 1 -13.65 15.25 8.59
N LYS A 2 -12.32 15.17 8.39
CA LYS A 2 -11.71 14.28 7.36
C LYS A 2 -11.06 13.11 8.09
N LYS A 3 -11.79 12.01 8.25
CA LYS A 3 -11.29 10.69 8.62
C LYS A 3 -11.78 9.70 7.57
N GLY A 4 -11.34 9.87 6.33
CA GLY A 4 -11.53 8.90 5.24
C GLY A 4 -10.28 8.04 5.14
N ILE A 5 -10.43 6.84 5.32
CA ILE A 5 -9.91 5.59 4.71
C ILE A 5 -8.54 5.70 4.00
N TRP A 6 -7.50 5.89 4.77
CA TRP A 6 -6.10 5.73 4.37
C TRP A 6 -5.59 4.39 4.89
N ILE A 7 -5.65 3.31 4.13
CA ILE A 7 -5.62 2.01 4.79
C ILE A 7 -4.46 1.12 4.43
N ILE A 8 -3.94 1.20 3.23
CA ILE A 8 -2.65 0.54 2.92
C ILE A 8 -1.50 1.50 3.23
N VAL A 9 -1.70 2.79 2.98
CA VAL A 9 -0.69 3.83 3.18
C VAL A 9 -0.65 4.36 4.61
N THR A 10 -1.75 4.36 5.39
CA THR A 10 -1.69 4.76 6.81
C THR A 10 -0.98 3.75 7.70
N ALA A 11 -1.02 2.47 7.38
CA ALA A 11 -0.06 1.53 7.98
C ALA A 11 1.38 1.92 7.64
N LEU A 12 1.61 2.54 6.47
CA LEU A 12 2.93 3.01 6.02
C LEU A 12 3.27 4.44 6.48
N LEU A 13 2.28 5.35 6.63
CA LEU A 13 2.50 6.76 6.98
C LEU A 13 2.37 7.04 8.49
N SER A 14 1.53 6.33 9.23
CA SER A 14 1.43 6.48 10.69
C SER A 14 2.69 6.05 11.45
N LEU A 15 3.59 5.34 10.77
CA LEU A 15 4.89 4.91 11.28
C LEU A 15 5.94 6.04 11.29
N GLY A 16 5.69 7.17 10.63
CA GLY A 16 6.64 8.31 10.56
C GLY A 16 6.52 9.35 11.67
N ALA A 17 5.48 9.35 12.49
CA ALA A 17 5.12 10.47 13.35
C ALA A 17 5.31 10.25 14.87
N ILE A 18 5.86 9.12 15.33
CA ILE A 18 6.08 8.90 16.78
C ILE A 18 7.52 8.49 17.04
N ILE A 19 8.42 9.48 17.09
CA ILE A 19 9.66 9.39 17.84
C ILE A 19 9.47 10.29 19.08
N GLY A 20 9.21 9.67 20.21
CA GLY A 20 9.24 10.35 21.48
C GLY A 20 8.20 9.90 22.50
N ALA A 21 8.36 8.74 23.10
CA ALA A 21 7.92 8.48 24.47
C ALA A 21 8.66 7.28 25.03
N ASN A 22 9.60 7.55 25.96
CA ASN A 22 10.21 6.55 26.81
C ASN A 22 9.14 5.90 27.69
N ALA A 23 8.87 4.60 27.51
CA ALA A 23 8.08 3.84 28.45
C ALA A 23 8.99 2.98 29.32
N LEU A 24 9.04 3.33 30.59
CA LEU A 24 9.62 2.55 31.69
C LEU A 24 9.02 1.14 31.73
N VAL A 25 9.89 0.17 31.63
CA VAL A 25 9.53 -1.24 31.84
C VAL A 25 9.35 -1.47 33.33
N SER A 26 8.12 -1.69 33.76
CA SER A 26 7.81 -2.26 35.09
C SER A 26 7.65 -3.77 34.97
N THR A 27 8.55 -4.49 35.57
CA THR A 27 8.51 -5.96 35.73
C THR A 27 7.50 -6.33 36.78
N THR A 28 6.32 -6.84 36.39
CA THR A 28 5.47 -7.60 37.31
C THR A 28 4.59 -8.60 36.56
N ASN A 29 4.75 -9.88 36.98
CA ASN A 29 3.83 -11.00 36.87
C ASN A 29 3.61 -11.72 35.55
N VAL A 30 4.31 -12.87 35.46
CA VAL A 30 4.15 -13.95 34.47
C VAL A 30 2.88 -14.74 34.78
N ASN A 31 1.74 -14.34 34.30
CA ASN A 31 0.54 -15.16 34.03
C ASN A 31 -0.59 -14.31 33.44
N THR A 32 -0.36 -13.66 32.33
CA THR A 32 -1.42 -13.00 31.57
C THR A 32 -1.47 -13.59 30.17
N MET A 33 -2.65 -14.06 29.77
CA MET A 33 -2.98 -14.51 28.41
C MET A 33 -2.13 -13.72 27.40
N LYS A 34 -1.35 -14.42 26.56
CA LYS A 34 -0.64 -13.80 25.44
C LYS A 34 -1.69 -13.14 24.54
N LYS A 35 -1.96 -11.87 24.76
CA LYS A 35 -2.77 -11.07 23.83
C LYS A 35 -2.09 -11.19 22.47
N LYS A 36 -2.79 -11.77 21.51
CA LYS A 36 -2.27 -11.87 20.13
C LYS A 36 -2.14 -10.44 19.61
N LEU A 37 -0.91 -9.98 19.43
CA LEU A 37 -0.61 -8.65 18.91
C LEU A 37 -1.26 -8.47 17.53
N SER A 38 -1.79 -7.28 17.25
CA SER A 38 -2.24 -6.94 15.92
C SER A 38 -1.08 -6.96 14.92
N THR A 39 -1.38 -7.04 13.63
CA THR A 39 -0.36 -6.99 12.57
C THR A 39 0.49 -5.73 12.66
N GLU A 40 -0.12 -4.58 12.94
CA GLU A 40 0.58 -3.30 13.12
C GLU A 40 1.53 -3.31 14.33
N GLU A 41 1.07 -3.84 15.46
CA GLU A 41 1.92 -3.96 16.66
C GLU A 41 3.11 -4.88 16.42
N GLN A 42 2.91 -6.00 15.69
CA GLN A 42 3.99 -6.91 15.31
C GLN A 42 5.04 -6.23 14.44
N ILE A 43 4.60 -5.46 13.43
CA ILE A 43 5.48 -4.71 12.54
C ILE A 43 6.29 -3.68 13.32
N LYS A 44 5.65 -2.92 14.23
CA LYS A 44 6.32 -1.88 15.03
C LYS A 44 7.35 -2.45 16.02
N ILE A 45 7.04 -3.56 16.66
CA ILE A 45 7.89 -4.14 17.72
C ILE A 45 9.06 -4.95 17.14
N ALA A 46 8.82 -5.70 16.06
CA ALA A 46 9.79 -6.63 15.50
C ALA A 46 9.73 -6.63 13.94
N PRO A 47 10.12 -5.53 13.27
CA PRO A 47 9.95 -5.40 11.83
C PRO A 47 10.73 -6.46 11.04
N LYS A 48 11.95 -6.85 11.46
CA LYS A 48 12.72 -7.93 10.79
C LYS A 48 11.98 -9.26 10.85
N ALA A 49 11.50 -9.66 12.04
CA ALA A 49 10.72 -10.88 12.18
C ALA A 49 9.39 -10.82 11.41
N ALA A 50 8.79 -9.62 11.27
CA ALA A 50 7.61 -9.42 10.46
C ALA A 50 7.90 -9.62 8.96
N VAL A 51 9.04 -9.13 8.44
CA VAL A 51 9.49 -9.38 7.05
C VAL A 51 9.69 -10.88 6.82
N ASP A 52 10.40 -11.57 7.72
CA ASP A 52 10.68 -13.01 7.58
C ASP A 52 9.39 -13.82 7.56
N SER A 53 8.49 -13.57 8.53
CA SER A 53 7.20 -14.27 8.61
C SER A 53 6.31 -13.99 7.41
N ALA A 54 6.27 -12.75 6.93
CA ALA A 54 5.49 -12.37 5.76
C ALA A 54 6.09 -12.97 4.46
N THR A 55 7.41 -13.09 4.37
CA THR A 55 8.08 -13.76 3.24
C THR A 55 7.69 -15.23 3.14
N VAL A 56 7.67 -15.95 4.25
CA VAL A 56 7.21 -17.35 4.29
C VAL A 56 5.73 -17.44 3.93
N ALA A 57 4.89 -16.56 4.50
CA ALA A 57 3.47 -16.51 4.22
C ALA A 57 3.18 -16.23 2.73
N LEU A 58 3.91 -15.28 2.12
CA LEU A 58 3.78 -14.94 0.71
C LEU A 58 4.12 -16.13 -0.21
N LYS A 59 5.24 -16.82 0.06
CA LYS A 59 5.61 -18.02 -0.71
C LYS A 59 4.53 -19.10 -0.63
N LYS A 60 3.99 -19.34 0.56
CA LYS A 60 2.89 -20.29 0.77
C LYS A 60 1.62 -19.88 0.04
N ALA A 61 1.22 -18.61 0.16
CA ALA A 61 0.03 -18.07 -0.50
C ALA A 61 0.10 -18.19 -2.03
N LEU A 62 1.27 -17.86 -2.62
CA LEU A 62 1.53 -18.02 -4.05
C LEU A 62 1.42 -19.48 -4.50
N SER A 63 2.00 -20.42 -3.74
CA SER A 63 1.91 -21.84 -4.08
C SER A 63 0.48 -22.41 -3.99
N GLN A 64 -0.36 -21.79 -3.17
CA GLN A 64 -1.76 -22.15 -2.98
C GLN A 64 -2.73 -21.37 -3.88
N GLN A 65 -2.24 -20.42 -4.67
CA GLN A 65 -3.05 -19.49 -5.48
C GLN A 65 -4.14 -18.78 -4.65
N ASN A 66 -3.80 -18.44 -3.39
CA ASN A 66 -4.71 -17.78 -2.45
C ASN A 66 -4.53 -16.27 -2.53
N ALA A 67 -5.29 -15.61 -3.41
CA ALA A 67 -5.17 -14.18 -3.67
C ALA A 67 -5.30 -13.30 -2.41
N PRO A 68 -6.31 -13.47 -1.50
CA PRO A 68 -6.36 -12.71 -0.26
C PRO A 68 -5.10 -12.83 0.60
N ALA A 69 -4.56 -14.05 0.72
CA ALA A 69 -3.36 -14.29 1.50
C ALA A 69 -2.09 -13.71 0.83
N VAL A 70 -2.03 -13.67 -0.51
CA VAL A 70 -0.94 -13.02 -1.26
C VAL A 70 -0.92 -11.53 -0.93
N ILE A 71 -2.07 -10.85 -1.05
CA ILE A 71 -2.18 -9.41 -0.78
C ILE A 71 -1.83 -9.11 0.69
N ALA A 72 -2.40 -9.87 1.65
CA ALA A 72 -2.13 -9.67 3.08
C ALA A 72 -0.64 -9.84 3.43
N ALA A 73 0.01 -10.89 2.90
CA ALA A 73 1.41 -11.13 3.14
C ALA A 73 2.32 -10.07 2.50
N LEU A 74 1.97 -9.61 1.27
CA LEU A 74 2.72 -8.57 0.58
C LEU A 74 2.62 -7.22 1.29
N VAL A 75 1.42 -6.80 1.69
CA VAL A 75 1.20 -5.57 2.45
C VAL A 75 2.00 -5.59 3.75
N LYS A 76 1.91 -6.68 4.52
CA LYS A 76 2.68 -6.83 5.76
C LYS A 76 4.19 -6.76 5.52
N GLN A 77 4.69 -7.46 4.48
CA GLN A 77 6.11 -7.46 4.14
C GLN A 77 6.60 -6.07 3.75
N SER A 78 5.87 -5.38 2.86
CA SER A 78 6.21 -4.05 2.38
C SER A 78 6.22 -3.02 3.52
N ALA A 79 5.21 -3.04 4.37
CA ALA A 79 5.13 -2.15 5.53
C ALA A 79 6.32 -2.36 6.49
N ALA A 80 6.65 -3.61 6.82
CA ALA A 80 7.76 -3.93 7.69
C ALA A 80 9.12 -3.57 7.06
N GLN A 81 9.28 -3.79 5.75
CA GLN A 81 10.50 -3.46 5.02
C GLN A 81 10.74 -1.95 4.98
N LEU A 82 9.72 -1.14 4.69
CA LEU A 82 9.80 0.32 4.68
C LEU A 82 10.06 0.93 6.06
N LEU A 83 9.72 0.21 7.13
CA LEU A 83 10.07 0.62 8.48
C LEU A 83 11.55 0.41 8.80
N ILE A 84 12.15 -0.64 8.23
CA ILE A 84 13.59 -0.94 8.38
C ILE A 84 14.41 -0.01 7.49
N ASP A 85 13.99 0.13 6.24
CA ASP A 85 14.70 0.87 5.19
C ASP A 85 13.71 1.59 4.27
N ARG A 86 13.68 2.91 4.34
CA ARG A 86 12.79 3.75 3.52
C ARG A 86 13.19 3.78 2.05
N ASP A 87 14.45 3.56 1.76
CA ASP A 87 14.99 3.61 0.40
C ASP A 87 14.70 2.30 -0.37
N SER A 88 14.14 1.30 0.29
CA SER A 88 13.68 0.06 -0.34
C SER A 88 12.39 0.21 -1.17
N LEU A 89 11.74 1.37 -1.18
CA LEU A 89 10.45 1.57 -1.86
C LEU A 89 10.50 1.25 -3.37
N PRO A 90 11.51 1.65 -4.16
CA PRO A 90 11.63 1.24 -5.56
C PRO A 90 11.65 -0.28 -5.76
N ALA A 91 12.44 -0.99 -4.97
CA ALA A 91 12.51 -2.45 -5.05
C ALA A 91 11.18 -3.14 -4.69
N ILE A 92 10.41 -2.54 -3.78
CA ILE A 92 9.07 -3.04 -3.43
C ILE A 92 8.08 -2.78 -4.58
N ILE A 93 8.16 -1.64 -5.25
CA ILE A 93 7.38 -1.30 -6.44
C ILE A 93 7.64 -2.34 -7.54
N ASP A 94 8.90 -2.60 -7.87
CA ASP A 94 9.29 -3.56 -8.89
C ASP A 94 8.76 -4.96 -8.60
N LYS A 95 8.91 -5.40 -7.35
CA LYS A 95 8.40 -6.70 -6.91
C LYS A 95 6.88 -6.78 -7.03
N THR A 96 6.15 -5.74 -6.62
CA THR A 96 4.69 -5.71 -6.66
C THR A 96 4.18 -5.70 -8.10
N THR A 97 4.82 -4.91 -8.97
CA THR A 97 4.54 -4.89 -10.40
C THR A 97 4.76 -6.27 -11.03
N ALA A 98 5.88 -6.91 -10.76
CA ALA A 98 6.17 -8.25 -11.27
C ALA A 98 5.17 -9.32 -10.80
N LEU A 99 4.62 -9.18 -9.60
CA LEU A 99 3.55 -10.05 -9.11
C LEU A 99 2.23 -9.78 -9.85
N ALA A 100 1.87 -8.51 -10.07
CA ALA A 100 0.69 -8.14 -10.84
C ALA A 100 0.73 -8.70 -12.27
N ASP A 101 1.88 -8.57 -12.94
CA ASP A 101 2.06 -9.01 -14.33
C ASP A 101 2.00 -10.54 -14.49
N ARG A 102 2.35 -11.28 -13.44
CA ARG A 102 2.31 -12.76 -13.43
C ARG A 102 0.97 -13.33 -12.96
N SER A 103 0.15 -12.53 -12.29
CA SER A 103 -1.11 -13.02 -11.74
C SER A 103 -2.10 -13.32 -12.86
N GLY A 104 -2.66 -14.52 -12.86
CA GLY A 104 -3.80 -14.91 -13.72
C GLY A 104 -5.16 -14.57 -13.10
N ASN A 105 -5.19 -14.06 -11.86
CA ASN A 105 -6.42 -13.70 -11.16
C ASN A 105 -6.70 -12.22 -11.34
N PRO A 106 -7.80 -11.80 -11.99
CA PRO A 106 -8.09 -10.40 -12.28
C PRO A 106 -8.29 -9.55 -11.01
N VAL A 107 -8.83 -10.12 -9.94
CA VAL A 107 -9.01 -9.43 -8.66
C VAL A 107 -7.66 -9.22 -7.96
N GLU A 108 -6.81 -10.24 -7.91
CA GLU A 108 -5.46 -10.11 -7.37
C GLU A 108 -4.64 -9.08 -8.16
N GLN A 109 -4.71 -9.15 -9.49
CA GLN A 109 -4.03 -8.23 -10.38
C GLN A 109 -4.48 -6.77 -10.15
N SER A 110 -5.79 -6.54 -10.02
CA SER A 110 -6.36 -5.24 -9.69
C SER A 110 -5.80 -4.67 -8.38
N LEU A 111 -5.83 -5.46 -7.31
CA LEU A 111 -5.34 -5.01 -5.99
C LEU A 111 -3.82 -4.78 -5.98
N LEU A 112 -3.04 -5.60 -6.70
CA LEU A 112 -1.60 -5.37 -6.83
C LEU A 112 -1.29 -4.08 -7.61
N ARG A 113 -2.05 -3.76 -8.66
CA ARG A 113 -1.91 -2.53 -9.42
C ARG A 113 -2.31 -1.29 -8.61
N LEU A 114 -3.39 -1.39 -7.85
CA LEU A 114 -3.79 -0.34 -6.90
C LEU A 114 -2.68 -0.09 -5.86
N LEU A 115 -2.15 -1.16 -5.27
CA LEU A 115 -1.04 -1.06 -4.30
C LEU A 115 0.20 -0.43 -4.93
N THR A 116 0.52 -0.76 -6.18
CA THR A 116 1.64 -0.15 -6.91
C THR A 116 1.41 1.34 -7.15
N ALA A 117 0.18 1.75 -7.53
CA ALA A 117 -0.17 3.17 -7.68
C ALA A 117 -0.01 3.94 -6.37
N GLN A 118 -0.46 3.37 -5.25
CA GLN A 118 -0.27 3.96 -3.92
C GLN A 118 1.21 4.11 -3.55
N MET A 119 2.05 3.15 -3.92
CA MET A 119 3.50 3.23 -3.68
C MET A 119 4.18 4.32 -4.53
N TYR A 120 3.78 4.51 -5.79
CA TYR A 120 4.26 5.62 -6.60
C TYR A 120 3.81 6.98 -6.04
N ASN A 121 2.56 7.08 -5.60
CA ASN A 121 2.08 8.29 -4.94
C ASN A 121 2.87 8.58 -3.65
N LEU A 122 3.11 7.56 -2.83
CA LEU A 122 3.95 7.67 -1.64
C LEU A 122 5.38 8.11 -1.97
N TYR A 123 5.93 7.65 -3.10
CA TYR A 123 7.27 8.05 -3.55
C TYR A 123 7.29 9.54 -3.90
N LEU A 124 6.28 10.04 -4.60
CA LEU A 124 6.11 11.48 -4.88
C LEU A 124 6.02 12.31 -3.61
N ASP A 125 5.19 11.89 -2.66
CA ASP A 125 4.98 12.60 -1.39
C ASP A 125 6.27 12.73 -0.58
N ARG A 126 7.10 11.69 -0.60
CA ARG A 126 8.38 11.67 0.15
C ARG A 126 9.50 12.43 -0.52
N ASN A 127 9.42 12.64 -1.83
CA ASN A 127 10.46 13.23 -2.64
C ASN A 127 9.97 14.54 -3.29
N TYR A 128 9.63 15.54 -2.47
CA TYR A 128 9.05 16.81 -2.92
C TYR A 128 9.90 17.52 -3.99
N GLN A 129 11.24 17.27 -4.03
CA GLN A 129 12.15 17.81 -5.05
C GLN A 129 11.84 17.33 -6.47
N ILE A 130 11.06 16.26 -6.65
CA ILE A 130 10.66 15.76 -7.97
C ILE A 130 9.87 16.82 -8.75
N ARG A 131 9.11 17.67 -8.06
CA ARG A 131 8.33 18.76 -8.67
C ARG A 131 9.17 19.79 -9.43
N TRP A 132 10.47 19.88 -9.12
CA TRP A 132 11.41 20.82 -9.71
C TRP A 132 12.31 20.20 -10.78
N ARG A 133 12.09 18.92 -11.10
CA ARG A 133 12.86 18.25 -12.15
C ARG A 133 12.35 18.68 -13.52
N ASP A 134 13.29 18.75 -14.47
CA ASP A 134 12.95 18.93 -15.87
C ASP A 134 12.04 17.79 -16.35
N GLU A 135 11.16 18.09 -17.29
CA GLU A 135 10.29 17.09 -17.89
C GLU A 135 11.13 16.12 -18.73
N ILE A 136 11.05 14.87 -18.36
CA ILE A 136 11.66 13.73 -19.05
C ILE A 136 10.51 12.77 -19.36
N ASP A 137 10.53 12.16 -20.52
CA ASP A 137 9.57 11.16 -20.97
C ASP A 137 10.30 9.89 -21.44
N ASP A 138 10.98 9.23 -20.50
CA ASP A 138 11.71 7.99 -20.75
C ASP A 138 11.54 7.00 -19.57
N PHE A 139 10.54 6.13 -19.69
CA PHE A 139 10.24 5.10 -18.69
C PHE A 139 11.29 3.97 -18.62
N SER A 140 12.32 3.98 -19.46
CA SER A 140 13.46 3.06 -19.34
C SER A 140 14.43 3.46 -18.23
N LEU A 141 14.35 4.70 -17.77
CA LEU A 141 15.16 5.22 -16.67
C LEU A 141 14.72 4.66 -15.33
N PRO A 142 15.62 4.55 -14.35
CA PRO A 142 15.28 4.22 -12.97
C PRO A 142 14.26 5.21 -12.40
N VAL A 143 13.34 4.73 -11.56
CA VAL A 143 12.26 5.54 -10.95
C VAL A 143 12.79 6.76 -10.20
N GLU A 144 14.00 6.69 -9.67
CA GLU A 144 14.69 7.78 -9.00
C GLU A 144 14.98 8.97 -9.92
N SER A 145 14.98 8.74 -11.23
CA SER A 145 15.24 9.78 -12.25
C SER A 145 13.97 10.34 -12.88
N TRP A 146 12.81 9.80 -12.56
CA TRP A 146 11.54 10.19 -13.19
C TRP A 146 11.13 11.62 -12.85
N SER A 147 10.54 12.30 -13.82
CA SER A 147 9.86 13.58 -13.66
C SER A 147 8.47 13.39 -13.02
N LYS A 148 7.88 14.47 -12.52
CA LYS A 148 6.53 14.46 -11.95
C LYS A 148 5.50 13.89 -12.92
N ASN A 149 5.57 14.30 -14.19
CA ASN A 149 4.62 13.88 -15.23
C ASN A 149 4.66 12.36 -15.43
N MET A 150 5.85 11.75 -15.42
CA MET A 150 6.00 10.30 -15.53
C MET A 150 5.32 9.56 -14.37
N PHE A 151 5.47 10.05 -13.14
CA PHE A 151 4.75 9.47 -11.99
C PHE A 151 3.24 9.58 -12.16
N THR A 152 2.74 10.75 -12.54
CA THR A 152 1.30 10.98 -12.73
C THR A 152 0.74 10.05 -13.80
N GLU A 153 1.37 9.97 -14.98
CA GLU A 153 0.97 9.08 -16.07
C GLU A 153 0.99 7.60 -15.65
N LYS A 154 2.04 7.21 -14.91
CA LYS A 154 2.13 5.83 -14.40
C LYS A 154 1.03 5.49 -13.40
N ILE A 155 0.74 6.41 -12.48
CA ILE A 155 -0.34 6.27 -11.51
C ILE A 155 -1.69 6.17 -12.24
N ASP A 156 -1.98 7.06 -13.18
CA ASP A 156 -3.21 7.04 -13.96
C ASP A 156 -3.41 5.72 -14.70
N THR A 157 -2.36 5.25 -15.37
CA THR A 157 -2.36 3.95 -16.06
C THR A 157 -2.69 2.80 -15.10
N LEU A 158 -2.05 2.78 -13.93
CA LEU A 158 -2.25 1.73 -12.93
C LEU A 158 -3.66 1.77 -12.33
N LEU A 159 -4.21 2.96 -12.06
CA LEU A 159 -5.56 3.11 -11.54
C LEU A 159 -6.62 2.68 -12.57
N ALA A 160 -6.43 3.05 -13.85
CA ALA A 160 -7.29 2.58 -14.93
C ALA A 160 -7.26 1.04 -15.04
N GLN A 161 -6.09 0.43 -14.94
CA GLN A 161 -5.94 -1.02 -14.97
C GLN A 161 -6.51 -1.69 -13.71
N ALA A 162 -6.41 -1.07 -12.55
CA ALA A 162 -6.96 -1.60 -11.30
C ALA A 162 -8.48 -1.61 -11.31
N THR A 163 -9.13 -0.63 -11.93
CA THR A 163 -10.60 -0.54 -12.02
C THR A 163 -11.19 -1.32 -13.20
N ALA A 164 -10.38 -1.71 -14.18
CA ALA A 164 -10.84 -2.36 -15.41
C ALA A 164 -11.62 -3.69 -15.20
N PRO A 165 -11.23 -4.61 -14.27
CA PRO A 165 -11.97 -5.85 -14.08
C PRO A 165 -13.24 -5.67 -13.22
N ALA A 166 -14.10 -4.70 -13.59
CA ALA A 166 -15.25 -4.25 -12.81
C ALA A 166 -16.18 -5.40 -12.40
N GLU A 167 -16.53 -6.30 -13.31
CA GLU A 167 -17.42 -7.43 -13.04
C GLU A 167 -16.83 -8.39 -11.99
N ALA A 168 -15.54 -8.73 -12.12
CA ALA A 168 -14.87 -9.61 -11.15
C ALA A 168 -14.80 -8.96 -9.76
N LEU A 169 -14.55 -7.65 -9.70
CA LEU A 169 -14.48 -6.89 -8.45
C LEU A 169 -15.87 -6.72 -7.81
N GLN A 170 -16.93 -6.48 -8.59
CA GLN A 170 -18.30 -6.37 -8.11
C GLN A 170 -18.82 -7.70 -7.54
N ASN A 171 -18.39 -8.83 -8.13
CA ASN A 171 -18.74 -10.15 -7.65
C ASN A 171 -17.91 -10.64 -6.46
N THR A 172 -16.93 -9.86 -6.00
CA THR A 172 -16.07 -10.23 -4.87
C THR A 172 -16.38 -9.37 -3.66
N PRO A 173 -16.87 -9.95 -2.55
CA PRO A 173 -17.10 -9.21 -1.32
C PRO A 173 -15.79 -8.66 -0.75
N VAL A 174 -15.77 -7.40 -0.32
CA VAL A 174 -14.60 -6.76 0.30
C VAL A 174 -14.16 -7.51 1.56
N GLU A 175 -15.09 -8.12 2.25
CA GLU A 175 -14.88 -8.90 3.46
C GLU A 175 -13.92 -10.09 3.26
N SER A 176 -13.86 -10.64 2.04
CA SER A 176 -12.94 -11.74 1.69
C SER A 176 -11.46 -11.33 1.79
N TYR A 177 -11.17 -10.04 1.80
CA TYR A 177 -9.83 -9.46 1.90
C TYR A 177 -9.59 -8.71 3.22
N ARG A 178 -10.41 -8.92 4.24
CA ARG A 178 -10.34 -8.24 5.55
C ARG A 178 -8.95 -8.30 6.21
N GLU A 179 -8.20 -9.38 6.01
CA GLU A 179 -6.84 -9.50 6.56
C GLU A 179 -5.80 -8.65 5.80
N ALA A 180 -6.11 -8.31 4.55
CA ALA A 180 -5.26 -7.52 3.67
C ALA A 180 -5.61 -6.03 3.67
N LEU A 181 -6.91 -5.76 3.79
CA LEU A 181 -7.49 -4.43 3.67
C LEU A 181 -8.03 -4.00 5.04
N SER A 182 -7.72 -2.80 5.48
CA SER A 182 -8.42 -2.23 6.62
C SER A 182 -9.80 -1.74 6.14
N ILE A 183 -10.76 -2.56 6.29
CA ILE A 183 -12.14 -2.25 5.98
C ILE A 183 -12.67 -1.43 7.17
N GLY A 184 -12.93 -0.14 6.96
CA GLY A 184 -13.52 0.73 7.97
C GLY A 184 -14.96 0.30 8.32
N THR A 185 -15.62 1.09 9.17
CA THR A 185 -17.04 0.90 9.52
C THR A 185 -17.98 1.07 8.33
N ASP A 186 -17.49 1.60 7.21
CA ASP A 186 -18.25 1.90 6.00
C ASP A 186 -18.48 0.67 5.09
N SER A 187 -17.99 -0.50 5.46
CA SER A 187 -18.15 -1.74 4.68
C SER A 187 -19.63 -2.10 4.41
N LEU A 188 -20.55 -1.61 5.22
CA LEU A 188 -22.01 -1.75 4.98
C LEU A 188 -22.47 -0.99 3.74
N PHE A 189 -21.82 0.13 3.40
CA PHE A 189 -22.16 0.96 2.25
C PHE A 189 -21.28 0.66 1.01
N ARG A 190 -20.19 -0.09 1.22
CA ARG A 190 -19.20 -0.46 0.19
C ARG A 190 -18.89 -1.95 0.28
N PRO A 191 -19.85 -2.81 -0.10
CA PRO A 191 -19.75 -4.25 0.17
C PRO A 191 -18.82 -5.00 -0.78
N THR A 192 -18.44 -4.40 -1.93
CA THR A 192 -17.66 -5.07 -2.95
C THR A 192 -16.22 -4.55 -3.04
N LEU A 193 -15.34 -5.34 -3.62
CA LEU A 193 -13.99 -4.87 -3.92
C LEU A 193 -13.98 -3.77 -4.98
N TYR A 194 -15.00 -3.70 -5.85
CA TYR A 194 -15.13 -2.60 -6.80
C TYR A 194 -15.29 -1.27 -6.10
N ASP A 195 -16.20 -1.21 -5.11
CA ASP A 195 -16.42 -0.01 -4.31
C ASP A 195 -15.15 0.42 -3.58
N PHE A 196 -14.41 -0.55 -3.04
CA PHE A 196 -13.13 -0.31 -2.37
C PHE A 196 -12.08 0.26 -3.32
N VAL A 197 -11.82 -0.43 -4.46
CA VAL A 197 -10.80 -0.02 -5.44
C VAL A 197 -11.11 1.35 -6.03
N LEU A 198 -12.39 1.61 -6.34
CA LEU A 198 -12.81 2.89 -6.91
C LEU A 198 -12.60 4.03 -5.90
N ASN A 199 -12.95 3.82 -4.63
CA ASN A 199 -12.76 4.84 -3.60
C ASN A 199 -11.28 5.17 -3.39
N GLU A 200 -10.41 4.14 -3.28
CA GLU A 200 -8.96 4.33 -3.15
C GLU A 200 -8.37 5.05 -4.38
N ALA A 201 -8.86 4.71 -5.58
CA ALA A 201 -8.45 5.40 -6.81
C ALA A 201 -8.82 6.89 -6.78
N ILE A 202 -10.03 7.24 -6.33
CA ILE A 202 -10.47 8.64 -6.19
C ILE A 202 -9.57 9.39 -5.19
N GLU A 203 -9.26 8.79 -4.05
CA GLU A 203 -8.38 9.42 -3.05
C GLU A 203 -6.97 9.69 -3.57
N ILE A 204 -6.43 8.76 -4.39
CA ILE A 204 -5.13 8.96 -5.04
C ILE A 204 -5.21 10.11 -6.06
N TYR A 205 -6.26 10.14 -6.89
CA TYR A 205 -6.46 11.23 -7.85
C TYR A 205 -6.59 12.58 -7.16
N GLU A 206 -7.36 12.68 -6.08
CA GLU A 206 -7.50 13.92 -5.32
C GLU A 206 -6.14 14.38 -4.74
N SER A 207 -5.33 13.46 -4.24
CA SER A 207 -3.98 13.80 -3.76
C SER A 207 -3.07 14.28 -4.88
N CYS A 208 -3.09 13.65 -6.05
CA CYS A 208 -2.31 14.07 -7.21
C CYS A 208 -2.74 15.45 -7.73
N LEU A 209 -4.05 15.75 -7.75
CA LEU A 209 -4.59 17.04 -8.21
C LEU A 209 -4.22 18.20 -7.28
N LEU A 210 -4.19 17.98 -5.96
CA LEU A 210 -3.74 19.01 -5.01
C LEU A 210 -2.28 19.43 -5.27
N TYR A 211 -1.44 18.53 -5.78
CA TYR A 211 -0.08 18.86 -6.21
C TYR A 211 0.00 19.64 -7.53
N THR A 212 -1.09 19.69 -8.32
CA THR A 212 -1.10 20.43 -9.59
C THR A 212 -1.62 21.85 -9.43
N SER A 213 -2.46 22.14 -8.43
CA SER A 213 -3.05 23.46 -8.20
C SER A 213 -2.08 24.48 -7.59
N ASP A 214 -1.10 24.04 -6.79
CA ASP A 214 -0.10 24.93 -6.19
C ASP A 214 0.94 25.47 -7.21
N ALA A 215 0.96 24.95 -8.44
CA ALA A 215 1.87 25.40 -9.48
C ALA A 215 1.25 26.49 -10.40
N ALA A 216 0.00 26.89 -10.18
CA ALA A 216 -0.71 27.87 -11.01
C ALA A 216 -0.75 29.28 -10.36
N ASP A 217 -0.25 29.46 -9.14
CA ASP A 217 -0.30 30.71 -8.37
C ASP A 217 1.08 31.40 -8.21
N ASP A 218 2.13 31.01 -8.99
CA ASP A 218 3.42 31.71 -9.03
C ASP A 218 3.64 32.39 -10.42
#